data_b834f64caa5427fcd43fb565830d4295
#
_entry.id   b834f64caa5427fcd43fb565830d4295
#
_cell.length_a   1.000
_cell.length_b   1.000
_cell.length_c   1.000
_cell.angle_alpha   90.00
_cell.angle_beta   90.00
_cell.angle_gamma   90.00
#
_symmetry.space_group_name_H-M   'P 1'
#
loop_
_entity.id
_entity.type
_entity.pdbx_description
1 polymer ?
#
loop_
_entity_poly.entity_id
_entity_poly.type
_entity_poly.pdbx_seq_one_letter_code
_entity_poly.pdbx_strand_id
1 'polypeptide(L)'
;MSLLVVENTHLFANGRPLPAAEVAALCDAAHAEGLLVHCDGARIWNASIALGESPAELAANCDTIMFCLSKGLGAPIGSILCGPTDLIGRMRGDRHRLGGGWRQAGIMAAAGIVALETMVERLADDHQRARTFADALADRWHGCIEPSRVHTNIVCADSSLLPHDLLDRLAAEGILAGTIDPHVTRFVFHCDVDDEGLERAIKAL
;
A
#
# COMPACT_ATOMS: atom_id res chain seq x y z
N MET A 1 -23.97 -13.80 -0.90
CA MET A 1 -22.67 -13.13 -0.59
C MET A 1 -22.85 -12.55 0.80
N SER A 2 -21.83 -12.56 1.64
CA SER A 2 -21.97 -12.12 3.04
C SER A 2 -20.94 -11.06 3.43
N LEU A 3 -20.02 -10.72 2.53
CA LEU A 3 -18.93 -9.80 2.81
C LEU A 3 -18.57 -9.00 1.54
N LEU A 4 -18.43 -7.69 1.68
CA LEU A 4 -17.72 -6.82 0.75
C LEU A 4 -16.30 -6.60 1.26
N VAL A 5 -15.29 -6.68 0.40
CA VAL A 5 -13.91 -6.30 0.73
C VAL A 5 -13.55 -5.05 -0.08
N VAL A 6 -13.06 -4.02 0.62
CA VAL A 6 -12.57 -2.77 0.04
C VAL A 6 -11.08 -2.68 0.29
N GLU A 7 -10.27 -2.52 -0.76
CA GLU A 7 -8.82 -2.35 -0.64
C GLU A 7 -8.46 -0.85 -0.64
N ASN A 8 -7.75 -0.38 0.40
CA ASN A 8 -7.27 1.00 0.50
C ASN A 8 -5.80 1.04 1.01
N THR A 9 -4.83 1.37 0.15
CA THR A 9 -4.93 1.83 -1.24
C THR A 9 -5.01 0.66 -2.22
N HIS A 10 -5.71 0.82 -3.34
CA HIS A 10 -5.91 -0.25 -4.31
C HIS A 10 -4.70 -0.40 -5.25
N LEU A 11 -4.08 -1.59 -5.24
CA LEU A 11 -2.83 -1.85 -5.96
C LEU A 11 -2.94 -1.61 -7.47
N PHE A 12 -3.93 -2.25 -8.13
CA PHE A 12 -4.10 -2.16 -9.58
C PHE A 12 -4.63 -0.80 -10.06
N ALA A 13 -5.00 0.09 -9.14
CA ALA A 13 -5.33 1.48 -9.42
C ALA A 13 -4.16 2.44 -9.09
N ASN A 14 -2.92 2.03 -9.32
CA ASN A 14 -1.70 2.81 -9.00
C ASN A 14 -1.57 3.20 -7.52
N GLY A 15 -2.07 2.36 -6.61
CA GLY A 15 -2.09 2.71 -5.20
C GLY A 15 -3.03 3.90 -4.90
N ARG A 16 -4.09 4.09 -5.71
CA ARG A 16 -5.08 5.16 -5.48
C ARG A 16 -5.70 5.02 -4.10
N PRO A 17 -5.67 6.08 -3.28
CA PRO A 17 -6.40 6.11 -2.03
C PRO A 17 -7.88 6.39 -2.28
N LEU A 18 -8.74 5.79 -1.46
CA LEU A 18 -10.17 6.07 -1.40
C LEU A 18 -10.44 7.00 -0.21
N PRO A 19 -10.99 8.22 -0.42
CA PRO A 19 -11.39 9.11 0.66
C PRO A 19 -12.46 8.48 1.58
N ALA A 20 -12.52 8.92 2.82
CA ALA A 20 -13.48 8.40 3.80
C ALA A 20 -14.94 8.46 3.29
N ALA A 21 -15.31 9.51 2.55
CA ALA A 21 -16.65 9.64 1.97
C ALA A 21 -16.95 8.56 0.91
N GLU A 22 -15.98 8.19 0.08
CA GLU A 22 -16.16 7.11 -0.91
C GLU A 22 -16.28 5.75 -0.20
N VAL A 23 -15.46 5.50 0.82
CA VAL A 23 -15.54 4.27 1.62
C VAL A 23 -16.87 4.19 2.36
N ALA A 24 -17.34 5.28 2.96
CA ALA A 24 -18.64 5.35 3.63
C ALA A 24 -19.78 4.99 2.67
N ALA A 25 -19.81 5.56 1.48
CA ALA A 25 -20.85 5.27 0.49
C ALA A 25 -20.87 3.79 0.07
N LEU A 26 -19.69 3.14 -0.06
CA LEU A 26 -19.59 1.71 -0.33
C LEU A 26 -20.11 0.87 0.86
N CYS A 27 -19.76 1.26 2.09
CA CYS A 27 -20.25 0.60 3.30
C CYS A 27 -21.76 0.70 3.42
N ASP A 28 -22.34 1.90 3.24
CA ASP A 28 -23.78 2.12 3.32
C ASP A 28 -24.54 1.27 2.30
N ALA A 29 -24.04 1.19 1.06
CA ALA A 29 -24.64 0.35 0.03
C ALA A 29 -24.54 -1.15 0.39
N ALA A 30 -23.41 -1.60 0.92
CA ALA A 30 -23.23 -2.99 1.35
C ALA A 30 -24.13 -3.35 2.54
N HIS A 31 -24.20 -2.49 3.54
CA HIS A 31 -25.02 -2.68 4.74
C HIS A 31 -26.51 -2.70 4.38
N ALA A 32 -26.96 -1.87 3.43
CA ALA A 32 -28.35 -1.90 2.95
C ALA A 32 -28.74 -3.27 2.34
N GLU A 33 -27.76 -4.00 1.78
CA GLU A 33 -27.93 -5.36 1.27
C GLU A 33 -27.65 -6.46 2.33
N GLY A 34 -27.43 -6.08 3.58
CA GLY A 34 -27.12 -7.01 4.69
C GLY A 34 -25.72 -7.62 4.61
N LEU A 35 -24.78 -6.99 3.91
CA LEU A 35 -23.39 -7.43 3.84
C LEU A 35 -22.58 -6.76 4.93
N LEU A 36 -21.57 -7.46 5.46
CA LEU A 36 -20.51 -6.84 6.24
C LEU A 36 -19.42 -6.26 5.33
N VAL A 37 -18.62 -5.33 5.85
CA VAL A 37 -17.52 -4.70 5.09
C VAL A 37 -16.20 -4.91 5.81
N HIS A 38 -15.24 -5.48 5.09
CA HIS A 38 -13.84 -5.57 5.51
C HIS A 38 -12.98 -4.63 4.70
N CYS A 39 -12.19 -3.78 5.36
CA CYS A 39 -11.17 -2.98 4.70
C CYS A 39 -9.83 -3.75 4.70
N ASP A 40 -9.37 -4.15 3.51
CA ASP A 40 -7.95 -4.46 3.32
C ASP A 40 -7.18 -3.14 3.26
N GLY A 41 -6.77 -2.68 4.43
CA GLY A 41 -6.00 -1.46 4.62
C GLY A 41 -4.49 -1.71 4.64
N ALA A 42 -3.99 -2.69 3.88
CA ALA A 42 -2.57 -3.05 3.88
C ALA A 42 -1.63 -1.84 3.70
N ARG A 43 -2.13 -0.77 3.07
CA ARG A 43 -1.46 0.52 2.89
C ARG A 43 -2.32 1.71 3.35
N ILE A 44 -3.15 1.54 4.36
CA ILE A 44 -4.05 2.60 4.85
C ILE A 44 -3.27 3.83 5.34
N TRP A 45 -2.05 3.65 5.85
CA TRP A 45 -1.17 4.75 6.25
C TRP A 45 -0.71 5.59 5.06
N ASN A 46 -0.47 4.95 3.89
CA ASN A 46 -0.22 5.70 2.66
C ASN A 46 -1.47 6.49 2.21
N ALA A 47 -2.68 5.89 2.33
CA ALA A 47 -3.92 6.61 2.05
C ALA A 47 -4.09 7.81 2.99
N SER A 48 -3.83 7.62 4.29
CA SER A 48 -3.90 8.66 5.32
C SER A 48 -3.02 9.86 4.98
N ILE A 49 -1.74 9.61 4.68
CA ILE A 49 -0.79 10.69 4.31
C ILE A 49 -1.18 11.37 2.99
N ALA A 50 -1.65 10.63 2.01
CA ALA A 50 -2.02 11.18 0.71
C ALA A 50 -3.28 12.07 0.76
N LEU A 51 -4.23 11.75 1.65
CA LEU A 51 -5.53 12.41 1.76
C LEU A 51 -5.57 13.44 2.90
N GLY A 52 -4.67 13.35 3.89
CA GLY A 52 -4.75 14.12 5.13
C GLY A 52 -5.89 13.68 6.04
N GLU A 53 -6.40 12.45 5.86
CA GLU A 53 -7.45 11.84 6.66
C GLU A 53 -6.85 10.76 7.56
N SER A 54 -7.28 10.65 8.81
CA SER A 54 -6.77 9.62 9.72
C SER A 54 -7.21 8.20 9.28
N PRO A 55 -6.44 7.13 9.58
CA PRO A 55 -6.88 5.76 9.33
C PRO A 55 -8.21 5.40 10.00
N ALA A 56 -8.52 6.04 11.13
CA ALA A 56 -9.78 5.87 11.83
C ALA A 56 -10.96 6.45 11.03
N GLU A 57 -10.78 7.61 10.40
CA GLU A 57 -11.80 8.22 9.52
C GLU A 57 -11.97 7.38 8.25
N LEU A 58 -10.86 6.96 7.63
CA LEU A 58 -10.87 6.13 6.40
C LEU A 58 -11.57 4.79 6.57
N ALA A 59 -11.62 4.23 7.78
CA ALA A 59 -12.23 2.94 8.07
C ALA A 59 -13.47 3.02 8.97
N ALA A 60 -13.98 4.22 9.27
CA ALA A 60 -15.02 4.43 10.28
C ALA A 60 -16.28 3.59 10.06
N ASN A 61 -16.69 3.37 8.83
CA ASN A 61 -17.90 2.63 8.47
C ASN A 61 -17.64 1.15 8.13
N CYS A 62 -16.38 0.69 8.16
CA CYS A 62 -16.06 -0.73 7.96
C CYS A 62 -16.29 -1.53 9.24
N ASP A 63 -16.79 -2.76 9.11
CA ASP A 63 -16.97 -3.68 10.25
C ASP A 63 -15.64 -4.18 10.79
N THR A 64 -14.65 -4.34 9.91
CA THR A 64 -13.28 -4.71 10.26
C THR A 64 -12.28 -4.08 9.31
N ILE A 65 -11.07 -3.87 9.81
CA ILE A 65 -9.92 -3.44 9.00
C ILE A 65 -8.68 -4.25 9.37
N MET A 66 -7.88 -4.61 8.37
CA MET A 66 -6.50 -5.02 8.58
C MET A 66 -5.53 -3.99 8.02
N PHE A 67 -4.33 -3.88 8.59
CA PHE A 67 -3.24 -3.12 7.99
C PHE A 67 -1.88 -3.79 8.23
N CYS A 68 -0.92 -3.50 7.32
CA CYS A 68 0.42 -4.05 7.42
C CYS A 68 1.37 -3.10 8.14
N LEU A 69 2.23 -3.67 8.98
CA LEU A 69 3.39 -2.99 9.56
C LEU A 69 4.65 -3.17 8.69
N SER A 70 4.70 -4.25 7.90
CA SER A 70 5.87 -4.71 7.13
C SER A 70 5.91 -4.24 5.67
N LYS A 71 5.22 -3.15 5.35
CA LYS A 71 5.28 -2.47 4.04
C LYS A 71 5.95 -1.11 4.21
N GLY A 72 5.31 -0.01 3.79
CA GLY A 72 5.87 1.33 3.89
C GLY A 72 6.32 1.77 5.30
N LEU A 73 5.74 1.18 6.35
CA LEU A 73 6.16 1.43 7.73
C LEU A 73 7.48 0.74 8.13
N GLY A 74 8.00 -0.19 7.31
CA GLY A 74 9.35 -0.75 7.48
C GLY A 74 9.54 -1.70 8.65
N ALA A 75 8.49 -2.13 9.37
CA ALA A 75 8.64 -3.16 10.39
C ALA A 75 9.01 -4.50 9.75
N PRO A 76 9.82 -5.35 10.42
CA PRO A 76 10.30 -6.60 9.83
C PRO A 76 9.19 -7.61 9.54
N ILE A 77 8.07 -7.51 10.25
CA ILE A 77 6.92 -8.41 10.12
C ILE A 77 5.69 -7.78 10.76
N GLY A 78 4.52 -8.21 10.33
CA GLY A 78 3.27 -8.02 11.05
C GLY A 78 2.19 -7.38 10.22
N SER A 79 0.98 -7.82 10.55
CA SER A 79 -0.28 -7.16 10.19
C SER A 79 -1.18 -7.13 11.42
N ILE A 80 -2.00 -6.10 11.49
CA ILE A 80 -2.92 -5.87 12.60
C ILE A 80 -4.34 -6.00 12.05
N LEU A 81 -5.18 -6.77 12.74
CA LEU A 81 -6.62 -6.83 12.49
C LEU A 81 -7.34 -6.06 13.60
N CYS A 82 -8.17 -5.11 13.21
CA CYS A 82 -9.02 -4.33 14.11
C CYS A 82 -10.50 -4.58 13.80
N GLY A 83 -11.34 -4.55 14.83
CA GLY A 83 -12.78 -4.76 14.73
C GLY A 83 -13.44 -4.88 16.10
N PRO A 84 -14.72 -5.27 16.17
CA PRO A 84 -15.44 -5.47 17.42
C PRO A 84 -14.73 -6.46 18.34
N THR A 85 -14.74 -6.17 19.65
CA THR A 85 -13.99 -6.92 20.65
C THR A 85 -14.30 -8.41 20.67
N ASP A 86 -15.58 -8.79 20.53
CA ASP A 86 -16.03 -10.18 20.52
C ASP A 86 -15.53 -10.93 19.27
N LEU A 87 -15.52 -10.28 18.10
CA LEU A 87 -14.97 -10.83 16.87
C LEU A 87 -13.46 -11.03 17.01
N ILE A 88 -12.73 -10.03 17.46
CA ILE A 88 -11.26 -10.13 17.66
C ILE A 88 -10.93 -11.20 18.71
N GLY A 89 -11.77 -11.37 19.74
CA GLY A 89 -11.64 -12.46 20.73
C GLY A 89 -11.68 -13.84 20.08
N ARG A 90 -12.61 -14.08 19.13
CA ARG A 90 -12.69 -15.33 18.35
C ARG A 90 -11.51 -15.49 17.38
N MET A 91 -11.13 -14.43 16.69
CA MET A 91 -10.04 -14.44 15.72
C MET A 91 -8.66 -14.80 16.34
N ARG A 92 -8.48 -14.62 17.64
CA ARG A 92 -7.27 -15.10 18.34
C ARG A 92 -7.08 -16.61 18.23
N GLY A 93 -8.18 -17.38 18.28
CA GLY A 93 -8.15 -18.83 18.06
C GLY A 93 -7.76 -19.17 16.62
N ASP A 94 -8.32 -18.46 15.64
CA ASP A 94 -8.02 -18.67 14.23
C ASP A 94 -6.58 -18.29 13.91
N ARG A 95 -6.07 -17.19 14.48
CA ARG A 95 -4.66 -16.82 14.38
C ARG A 95 -3.73 -17.97 14.81
N HIS A 96 -4.03 -18.66 15.92
CA HIS A 96 -3.26 -19.84 16.35
C HIS A 96 -3.33 -20.99 15.35
N ARG A 97 -4.52 -21.31 14.86
CA ARG A 97 -4.72 -22.38 13.86
C ARG A 97 -3.99 -22.12 12.55
N LEU A 98 -3.90 -20.85 12.13
CA LEU A 98 -3.21 -20.43 10.91
C LEU A 98 -1.70 -20.20 11.09
N GLY A 99 -1.12 -20.55 12.24
CA GLY A 99 0.30 -20.43 12.50
C GLY A 99 0.77 -19.06 13.01
N GLY A 100 -0.16 -18.09 13.20
CA GLY A 100 0.16 -16.75 13.72
C GLY A 100 0.22 -16.65 15.25
N GLY A 101 0.16 -17.77 15.96
CA GLY A 101 0.21 -17.83 17.41
C GLY A 101 1.63 -17.79 17.96
N TRP A 102 2.15 -16.61 18.17
CA TRP A 102 3.53 -16.37 18.60
C TRP A 102 3.63 -16.07 20.09
N ARG A 103 4.48 -16.81 20.82
CA ARG A 103 4.64 -16.58 22.28
C ARG A 103 5.51 -15.37 22.58
N GLN A 104 6.67 -15.24 21.92
CA GLN A 104 7.64 -14.16 22.11
C GLN A 104 7.48 -13.06 21.06
N ALA A 105 6.25 -12.65 20.77
CA ALA A 105 5.94 -11.63 19.79
C ALA A 105 6.40 -10.21 20.18
N GLY A 106 6.79 -10.00 21.45
CA GLY A 106 7.17 -8.69 21.97
C GLY A 106 8.32 -8.02 21.23
N ILE A 107 9.32 -8.77 20.74
CA ILE A 107 10.44 -8.24 19.97
C ILE A 107 9.92 -7.62 18.65
N MET A 108 9.05 -8.34 17.94
CA MET A 108 8.46 -7.85 16.69
C MET A 108 7.43 -6.76 16.92
N ALA A 109 6.67 -6.84 18.02
CA ALA A 109 5.72 -5.80 18.41
C ALA A 109 6.43 -4.48 18.76
N ALA A 110 7.59 -4.53 19.39
CA ALA A 110 8.39 -3.34 19.66
C ALA A 110 8.82 -2.62 18.37
N ALA A 111 9.28 -3.37 17.34
CA ALA A 111 9.57 -2.82 16.04
C ALA A 111 8.31 -2.22 15.38
N GLY A 112 7.15 -2.85 15.53
CA GLY A 112 5.87 -2.33 15.05
C GLY A 112 5.45 -1.03 15.75
N ILE A 113 5.72 -0.88 17.05
CA ILE A 113 5.45 0.36 17.80
C ILE A 113 6.34 1.48 17.25
N VAL A 114 7.65 1.24 17.13
CA VAL A 114 8.59 2.22 16.54
C VAL A 114 8.12 2.63 15.14
N ALA A 115 7.72 1.66 14.32
CA ALA A 115 7.21 1.93 12.96
C ALA A 115 5.99 2.86 12.98
N LEU A 116 5.02 2.63 13.86
CA LEU A 116 3.83 3.48 13.98
C LEU A 116 4.15 4.88 14.54
N GLU A 117 5.13 5.00 15.41
CA GLU A 117 5.50 6.27 16.03
C GLU A 117 6.42 7.14 15.15
N THR A 118 7.22 6.52 14.27
CA THR A 118 8.30 7.25 13.57
C THR A 118 8.25 7.19 12.05
N MET A 119 7.54 6.20 11.47
CA MET A 119 7.60 5.95 10.03
C MET A 119 6.38 6.44 9.24
N VAL A 120 5.32 6.86 9.91
CA VAL A 120 4.07 7.28 9.23
C VAL A 120 4.29 8.54 8.42
N GLU A 121 4.76 9.62 9.04
CA GLU A 121 4.92 10.92 8.38
C GLU A 121 5.90 10.87 7.21
N ARG A 122 6.96 10.06 7.32
CA ARG A 122 7.94 9.92 6.25
C ARG A 122 7.42 9.23 4.98
N LEU A 123 6.23 8.62 5.02
CA LEU A 123 5.59 8.08 3.80
C LEU A 123 5.36 9.17 2.74
N ALA A 124 5.28 10.44 3.16
CA ALA A 124 5.22 11.58 2.25
C ALA A 124 6.45 11.65 1.32
N ASP A 125 7.64 11.30 1.82
CA ASP A 125 8.87 11.28 1.02
C ASP A 125 8.80 10.20 -0.07
N ASP A 126 8.27 9.00 0.27
CA ASP A 126 8.07 7.93 -0.70
C ASP A 126 7.08 8.33 -1.80
N HIS A 127 6.00 9.05 -1.43
CA HIS A 127 5.02 9.55 -2.39
C HIS A 127 5.64 10.60 -3.32
N GLN A 128 6.46 11.49 -2.78
CA GLN A 128 7.14 12.52 -3.59
C GLN A 128 8.12 11.87 -4.57
N ARG A 129 8.94 10.90 -4.11
CA ARG A 129 9.86 10.17 -4.98
C ARG A 129 9.14 9.39 -6.06
N ALA A 130 8.04 8.71 -5.72
CA ALA A 130 7.21 8.00 -6.69
C ALA A 130 6.68 8.93 -7.79
N ARG A 131 6.22 10.11 -7.42
CA ARG A 131 5.73 11.12 -8.36
C ARG A 131 6.83 11.63 -9.28
N THR A 132 7.99 12.00 -8.73
CA THR A 132 9.15 12.44 -9.49
C THR A 132 9.62 11.37 -10.48
N PHE A 133 9.61 10.11 -10.07
CA PHE A 133 9.96 9.00 -10.96
C PHE A 133 8.92 8.79 -12.06
N ALA A 134 7.63 8.94 -11.76
CA ALA A 134 6.56 8.84 -12.74
C ALA A 134 6.63 9.95 -13.80
N ASP A 135 6.99 11.18 -13.40
CA ASP A 135 7.26 12.29 -14.34
C ASP A 135 8.39 11.92 -15.29
N ALA A 136 9.51 11.40 -14.77
CA ALA A 136 10.65 10.98 -15.59
C ALA A 136 10.30 9.82 -16.54
N LEU A 137 9.47 8.86 -16.10
CA LEU A 137 8.95 7.80 -16.98
C LEU A 137 8.09 8.36 -18.11
N ALA A 138 7.16 9.27 -17.80
CA ALA A 138 6.26 9.87 -18.78
C ALA A 138 7.01 10.73 -19.81
N ASP A 139 8.04 11.44 -19.38
CA ASP A 139 8.92 12.23 -20.25
C ASP A 139 9.71 11.35 -21.22
N ARG A 140 10.13 10.18 -20.75
CA ARG A 140 10.94 9.25 -21.54
C ARG A 140 10.10 8.41 -22.51
N TRP A 141 8.93 7.94 -22.05
CA TRP A 141 8.02 7.07 -22.82
C TRP A 141 6.59 7.58 -22.69
N HIS A 142 6.23 8.46 -23.61
CA HIS A 142 4.92 9.09 -23.63
C HIS A 142 3.77 8.07 -23.57
N GLY A 143 2.85 8.30 -22.66
CA GLY A 143 1.64 7.50 -22.53
C GLY A 143 1.79 6.24 -21.65
N CYS A 144 3.01 5.87 -21.24
CA CYS A 144 3.20 4.70 -20.39
C CYS A 144 2.60 4.86 -18.98
N ILE A 145 2.47 6.09 -18.52
CA ILE A 145 1.87 6.46 -17.25
C ILE A 145 1.29 7.87 -17.33
N GLU A 146 0.29 8.14 -16.50
CA GLU A 146 -0.22 9.48 -16.22
C GLU A 146 0.24 9.89 -14.81
N PRO A 147 1.26 10.76 -14.65
CA PRO A 147 1.85 11.08 -13.35
C PRO A 147 0.85 11.68 -12.36
N SER A 148 -0.16 12.42 -12.83
CA SER A 148 -1.23 12.99 -12.00
C SER A 148 -2.03 11.93 -11.23
N ARG A 149 -1.99 10.67 -11.66
CA ARG A 149 -2.66 9.53 -11.03
C ARG A 149 -1.78 8.78 -10.02
N VAL A 150 -0.52 9.21 -9.84
CA VAL A 150 0.38 8.65 -8.81
C VAL A 150 0.17 9.41 -7.50
N HIS A 151 -0.63 8.84 -6.63
CA HIS A 151 -1.03 9.47 -5.36
C HIS A 151 -0.19 9.02 -4.16
N THR A 152 0.42 7.84 -4.26
CA THR A 152 1.15 7.20 -3.16
C THR A 152 2.52 6.69 -3.64
N ASN A 153 3.06 5.71 -2.97
CA ASN A 153 4.39 5.16 -3.21
C ASN A 153 4.46 4.13 -4.36
N ILE A 154 3.38 3.93 -5.11
CA ILE A 154 3.31 2.93 -6.19
C ILE A 154 3.20 3.63 -7.53
N VAL A 155 4.05 3.21 -8.47
CA VAL A 155 4.04 3.63 -9.87
C VAL A 155 3.79 2.39 -10.73
N CYS A 156 2.66 2.36 -11.43
CA CYS A 156 2.32 1.30 -12.38
C CYS A 156 2.32 1.88 -13.80
N ALA A 157 3.21 1.40 -14.64
CA ALA A 157 3.33 1.82 -16.01
C ALA A 157 2.85 0.72 -16.98
N ASP A 158 2.32 1.11 -18.13
CA ASP A 158 1.94 0.19 -19.20
C ASP A 158 3.20 -0.47 -19.79
N SER A 159 3.35 -1.77 -19.54
CA SER A 159 4.49 -2.55 -20.02
C SER A 159 4.65 -2.56 -21.53
N SER A 160 3.56 -2.39 -22.28
CA SER A 160 3.58 -2.41 -23.75
C SER A 160 4.25 -1.16 -24.36
N LEU A 161 4.35 -0.10 -23.57
CA LEU A 161 4.96 1.19 -23.95
C LEU A 161 6.38 1.36 -23.38
N LEU A 162 6.88 0.37 -22.63
CA LEU A 162 8.24 0.34 -22.10
C LEU A 162 9.15 -0.56 -22.95
N PRO A 163 10.49 -0.30 -22.97
CA PRO A 163 11.44 -1.22 -23.58
C PRO A 163 11.37 -2.61 -22.95
N HIS A 164 11.41 -3.66 -23.76
CA HIS A 164 11.33 -5.04 -23.28
C HIS A 164 12.49 -5.44 -22.34
N ASP A 165 13.65 -4.79 -22.51
CA ASP A 165 14.86 -5.00 -21.72
C ASP A 165 14.98 -4.05 -20.52
N LEU A 166 13.98 -3.21 -20.26
CA LEU A 166 14.06 -2.18 -19.21
C LEU A 166 14.36 -2.76 -17.84
N LEU A 167 13.67 -3.83 -17.46
CA LEU A 167 13.86 -4.45 -16.13
C LEU A 167 15.26 -5.06 -15.99
N ASP A 168 15.80 -5.67 -17.05
CA ASP A 168 17.14 -6.22 -17.07
C ASP A 168 18.20 -5.11 -16.96
N ARG A 169 18.02 -4.00 -17.67
CA ARG A 169 18.88 -2.82 -17.58
C ARG A 169 18.88 -2.22 -16.17
N LEU A 170 17.70 -2.03 -15.59
CA LEU A 170 17.57 -1.54 -14.22
C LEU A 170 18.22 -2.49 -13.21
N ALA A 171 18.03 -3.80 -13.36
CA ALA A 171 18.66 -4.80 -12.50
C ALA A 171 20.18 -4.78 -12.60
N ALA A 172 20.76 -4.54 -13.78
CA ALA A 172 22.20 -4.38 -13.97
C ALA A 172 22.78 -3.19 -13.18
N GLU A 173 21.98 -2.14 -12.96
CA GLU A 173 22.31 -0.97 -12.13
C GLU A 173 21.92 -1.14 -10.65
N GLY A 174 21.48 -2.36 -10.25
CA GLY A 174 21.07 -2.67 -8.89
C GLY A 174 19.68 -2.13 -8.50
N ILE A 175 18.86 -1.81 -9.49
CA ILE A 175 17.49 -1.29 -9.30
C ILE A 175 16.51 -2.42 -9.58
N LEU A 176 15.74 -2.80 -8.55
CA LEU A 176 14.79 -3.90 -8.64
C LEU A 176 13.37 -3.37 -8.86
N ALA A 177 12.74 -3.82 -9.92
CA ALA A 177 11.32 -3.59 -10.23
C ALA A 177 10.75 -4.88 -10.83
N GLY A 178 9.44 -4.92 -11.08
CA GLY A 178 8.83 -6.13 -11.62
C GLY A 178 7.45 -5.89 -12.20
N THR A 179 6.95 -6.89 -12.93
CA THR A 179 5.58 -6.90 -13.43
C THR A 179 4.63 -7.51 -12.40
N ILE A 180 3.40 -7.00 -12.34
CA ILE A 180 2.32 -7.59 -11.53
C ILE A 180 1.31 -8.34 -12.40
N ASP A 181 1.27 -8.02 -13.68
CA ASP A 181 0.65 -8.78 -14.76
C ASP A 181 1.38 -8.47 -16.09
N PRO A 182 1.07 -9.14 -17.21
CA PRO A 182 1.77 -8.93 -18.49
C PRO A 182 1.73 -7.49 -19.01
N HIS A 183 0.77 -6.69 -18.55
CA HIS A 183 0.55 -5.33 -19.04
C HIS A 183 1.02 -4.24 -18.08
N VAL A 184 1.43 -4.60 -16.84
CA VAL A 184 1.75 -3.61 -15.80
C VAL A 184 3.12 -3.87 -15.19
N THR A 185 4.04 -2.93 -15.45
CA THR A 185 5.32 -2.83 -14.73
C THR A 185 5.14 -1.93 -13.53
N ARG A 186 5.51 -2.46 -12.34
CA ARG A 186 5.37 -1.79 -11.06
C ARG A 186 6.70 -1.41 -10.45
N PHE A 187 6.78 -0.16 -10.00
CA PHE A 187 7.84 0.36 -9.14
C PHE A 187 7.25 0.73 -7.79
N VAL A 188 7.98 0.45 -6.71
CA VAL A 188 7.53 0.74 -5.34
C VAL A 188 8.61 1.49 -4.61
N PHE A 189 8.27 2.65 -4.05
CA PHE A 189 9.15 3.47 -3.24
C PHE A 189 8.92 3.16 -1.75
N HIS A 190 9.99 3.07 -0.99
CA HIS A 190 9.98 2.75 0.44
C HIS A 190 11.24 3.33 1.13
N CYS A 191 11.35 3.17 2.44
CA CYS A 191 12.39 3.78 3.26
C CYS A 191 13.84 3.47 2.83
N ASP A 192 14.08 2.39 2.10
CA ASP A 192 15.42 2.05 1.61
C ASP A 192 15.74 2.68 0.24
N VAL A 193 14.81 3.48 -0.31
CA VAL A 193 15.01 4.26 -1.53
C VAL A 193 15.08 5.73 -1.16
N ASP A 194 16.29 6.27 -1.08
CA ASP A 194 16.56 7.67 -0.84
C ASP A 194 16.62 8.51 -2.15
N ASP A 195 16.99 9.77 -2.04
CA ASP A 195 17.05 10.66 -3.20
C ASP A 195 18.18 10.26 -4.16
N GLU A 196 19.30 9.73 -3.64
CA GLU A 196 20.40 9.21 -4.47
C GLU A 196 19.93 7.96 -5.25
N GLY A 197 19.17 7.08 -4.60
CA GLY A 197 18.54 5.91 -5.23
C GLY A 197 17.55 6.32 -6.32
N LEU A 198 16.74 7.36 -6.09
CA LEU A 198 15.83 7.91 -7.08
C LEU A 198 16.59 8.48 -8.29
N GLU A 199 17.62 9.32 -8.06
CA GLU A 199 18.44 9.91 -9.14
C GLU A 199 19.11 8.81 -9.98
N ARG A 200 19.64 7.79 -9.33
CA ARG A 200 20.22 6.63 -10.01
C ARG A 200 19.19 5.88 -10.84
N ALA A 201 17.97 5.70 -10.32
CA ALA A 201 16.88 5.06 -11.04
C ALA A 201 16.45 5.86 -12.28
N ILE A 202 16.30 7.17 -12.15
CA ILE A 202 15.98 8.06 -13.28
C ILE A 202 17.07 8.05 -14.34
N LYS A 203 18.34 8.04 -13.94
CA LYS A 203 19.47 7.98 -14.86
C LYS A 203 19.54 6.67 -15.64
N ALA A 204 19.06 5.57 -15.05
CA ALA A 204 19.06 4.24 -15.68
C ALA A 204 17.87 4.01 -16.64
N LEU A 205 16.85 4.90 -16.64
CA LEU A 205 15.77 4.89 -17.63
C LEU A 205 16.30 5.22 -19.03
#